data_b8cd4893e896ed98faa30119ed12c37d
#
_entry.id   b8cd4893e896ed98faa30119ed12c37d
#
_cell.length_a   1.000
_cell.length_b   1.000
_cell.length_c   1.000
_cell.angle_alpha   90.00
_cell.angle_beta   90.00
_cell.angle_gamma   90.00
#
_symmetry.space_group_name_H-M   'P 1'
#
loop_
_entity.id
_entity.type
_entity.pdbx_description
1 polymer ?
#
loop_
_entity_poly.entity_id
_entity_poly.type
_entity_poly.pdbx_seq_one_letter_code
_entity_poly.pdbx_strand_id
1 'polypeptide(L)'
;MNLLCSRFQLKTSLGLGVVFLFIHGGAIFCVYFTFIFWAVKIALIFFSLISLIIIIKTYVFRNVTYAIIEFGPNVGVDSSWYLKKYSGDVVIGFINYPVFVSNHLIIVNFVLVDKRLKISVPISRDSLTIEEFRKLKGFLRTNS
;
A
#
# COMPACT_ATOMS: atom_id res chain seq x y z
N MET A 1 -15.71 2.96 -20.16
CA MET A 1 -15.96 2.06 -19.01
C MET A 1 -16.07 2.95 -17.77
N ASN A 2 -17.31 3.14 -17.25
CA ASN A 2 -17.57 4.13 -16.20
C ASN A 2 -17.04 3.64 -14.85
N LEU A 3 -15.90 4.18 -14.40
CA LEU A 3 -15.37 3.99 -13.03
C LEU A 3 -16.04 4.92 -12.00
N LEU A 4 -16.91 5.82 -12.46
CA LEU A 4 -17.54 6.87 -11.66
C LEU A 4 -18.32 6.41 -10.42
N CYS A 5 -18.57 5.10 -10.27
CA CYS A 5 -19.25 4.52 -9.10
C CYS A 5 -18.49 3.34 -8.47
N SER A 6 -17.23 3.09 -8.86
CA SER A 6 -16.50 1.95 -8.32
C SER A 6 -15.80 2.31 -7.01
N ARG A 7 -16.28 1.75 -5.91
CA ARG A 7 -15.61 1.81 -4.60
C ARG A 7 -14.72 0.59 -4.47
N PHE A 8 -13.46 0.79 -4.15
CA PHE A 8 -12.49 -0.28 -3.96
C PHE A 8 -12.24 -0.48 -2.46
N GLN A 9 -12.80 -1.55 -1.90
CA GLN A 9 -12.57 -1.91 -0.50
C GLN A 9 -11.37 -2.85 -0.40
N LEU A 10 -10.35 -2.41 0.32
CA LEU A 10 -9.11 -3.14 0.50
C LEU A 10 -9.25 -4.14 1.66
N LYS A 11 -9.18 -5.43 1.33
CA LYS A 11 -9.17 -6.52 2.32
C LYS A 11 -7.73 -6.80 2.80
N THR A 12 -7.63 -7.55 3.88
CA THR A 12 -6.35 -8.12 4.36
C THR A 12 -5.68 -8.91 3.24
N SER A 13 -4.38 -8.68 3.04
CA SER A 13 -3.61 -9.32 1.98
C SER A 13 -2.51 -10.20 2.55
N LEU A 14 -2.68 -11.51 2.42
CA LEU A 14 -1.63 -12.48 2.78
C LEU A 14 -0.44 -12.41 1.81
N GLY A 15 -0.70 -12.13 0.52
CA GLY A 15 0.35 -11.97 -0.46
C GLY A 15 1.34 -10.86 -0.12
N LEU A 16 0.85 -9.70 0.32
CA LEU A 16 1.72 -8.63 0.82
C LEU A 16 2.50 -9.07 2.07
N GLY A 17 1.86 -9.80 2.98
CA GLY A 17 2.52 -10.33 4.17
C GLY A 17 3.72 -11.22 3.83
N VAL A 18 3.55 -12.14 2.89
CA VAL A 18 4.62 -13.03 2.41
C VAL A 18 5.77 -12.24 1.79
N VAL A 19 5.48 -11.26 0.94
CA VAL A 19 6.51 -10.41 0.32
C VAL A 19 7.33 -9.66 1.38
N PHE A 20 6.67 -9.04 2.36
CA PHE A 20 7.37 -8.33 3.43
C PHE A 20 8.18 -9.25 4.33
N LEU A 21 7.69 -10.47 4.61
CA LEU A 21 8.44 -11.48 5.33
C LEU A 21 9.73 -11.88 4.60
N PHE A 22 9.66 -12.08 3.28
CA PHE A 22 10.84 -12.41 2.48
C PHE A 22 11.87 -11.28 2.47
N ILE A 23 11.42 -10.03 2.33
CA ILE A 23 12.31 -8.86 2.32
C ILE A 23 13.04 -8.73 3.67
N HIS A 24 12.31 -8.74 4.78
CA HIS A 24 12.90 -8.58 6.12
C HIS A 24 13.69 -9.82 6.56
N GLY A 25 13.21 -11.02 6.22
CA GLY A 25 13.94 -12.27 6.46
C GLY A 25 15.26 -12.30 5.70
N GLY A 26 15.26 -11.89 4.43
CA GLY A 26 16.48 -11.73 3.64
C GLY A 26 17.45 -10.71 4.22
N ALA A 27 16.93 -9.55 4.69
CA ALA A 27 17.74 -8.54 5.34
C ALA A 27 18.39 -9.06 6.65
N ILE A 28 17.61 -9.74 7.50
CA ILE A 28 18.11 -10.36 8.73
C ILE A 28 19.18 -11.43 8.41
N PHE A 29 18.94 -12.26 7.40
CA PHE A 29 19.88 -13.25 6.93
C PHE A 29 21.20 -12.62 6.49
N CYS A 30 21.17 -11.56 5.68
CA CYS A 30 22.35 -10.82 5.26
C CYS A 30 23.11 -10.24 6.46
N VAL A 31 22.42 -9.62 7.42
CA VAL A 31 23.03 -9.06 8.63
C VAL A 31 23.71 -10.15 9.45
N TYR A 32 23.11 -11.35 9.53
CA TYR A 32 23.69 -12.47 10.28
C TYR A 32 25.08 -12.88 9.74
N PHE A 33 25.23 -12.95 8.43
CA PHE A 33 26.48 -13.36 7.76
C PHE A 33 27.53 -12.25 7.60
N THR A 34 27.18 -10.99 7.92
CA THR A 34 28.12 -9.87 7.80
C THR A 34 29.08 -9.84 8.99
N PHE A 35 30.36 -9.54 8.73
CA PHE A 35 31.38 -9.36 9.77
C PHE A 35 31.30 -7.98 10.42
N ILE A 36 30.24 -7.75 11.21
CA ILE A 36 29.99 -6.50 11.94
C ILE A 36 30.01 -6.78 13.43
N PHE A 37 30.36 -5.76 14.24
CA PHE A 37 30.34 -5.84 15.70
C PHE A 37 28.97 -6.33 16.20
N TRP A 38 28.96 -7.29 17.12
CA TRP A 38 27.76 -8.01 17.54
C TRP A 38 26.62 -7.13 18.06
N ALA A 39 26.95 -6.04 18.79
CA ALA A 39 25.92 -5.11 19.30
C ALA A 39 25.19 -4.37 18.17
N VAL A 40 25.92 -3.98 17.10
CA VAL A 40 25.30 -3.37 15.89
C VAL A 40 24.41 -4.40 15.18
N LYS A 41 24.85 -5.65 15.10
CA LYS A 41 24.07 -6.74 14.51
C LYS A 41 22.73 -6.93 15.23
N ILE A 42 22.75 -6.99 16.56
CA ILE A 42 21.53 -7.10 17.37
C ILE A 42 20.61 -5.89 17.15
N ALA A 43 21.14 -4.69 17.14
CA ALA A 43 20.37 -3.47 16.90
C ALA A 43 19.68 -3.50 15.51
N LEU A 44 20.39 -3.88 14.45
CA LEU A 44 19.83 -3.96 13.10
C LEU A 44 18.70 -5.01 12.99
N ILE A 45 18.89 -6.18 13.61
CA ILE A 45 17.85 -7.23 13.65
C ILE A 45 16.62 -6.70 14.40
N PHE A 46 16.81 -6.06 15.55
CA PHE A 46 15.71 -5.51 16.35
C PHE A 46 14.93 -4.44 15.59
N PHE A 47 15.60 -3.49 14.94
CA PHE A 47 14.94 -2.48 14.10
C PHE A 47 14.23 -3.10 12.89
N SER A 48 14.79 -4.13 12.27
CA SER A 48 14.14 -4.85 11.18
C SER A 48 12.84 -5.53 11.63
N LEU A 49 12.82 -6.14 12.81
CA LEU A 49 11.62 -6.77 13.39
C LEU A 49 10.53 -5.72 13.71
N ILE A 50 10.91 -4.60 14.32
CA ILE A 50 9.96 -3.50 14.60
C ILE A 50 9.36 -2.99 13.29
N SER A 51 10.20 -2.73 12.27
CA SER A 51 9.76 -2.30 10.95
C SER A 51 8.77 -3.30 10.34
N LEU A 52 9.07 -4.59 10.40
CA LEU A 52 8.18 -5.64 9.90
C LEU A 52 6.80 -5.62 10.58
N ILE A 53 6.77 -5.48 11.92
CA ILE A 53 5.52 -5.42 12.67
C ILE A 53 4.67 -4.20 12.24
N ILE A 54 5.29 -3.02 12.10
CA ILE A 54 4.62 -1.80 11.67
C ILE A 54 4.04 -1.98 10.26
N ILE A 55 4.83 -2.50 9.33
CA ILE A 55 4.44 -2.72 7.93
C ILE A 55 3.29 -3.72 7.84
N ILE A 56 3.36 -4.83 8.55
CA ILE A 56 2.30 -5.84 8.58
C ILE A 56 0.98 -5.24 9.11
N LYS A 57 1.02 -4.51 10.22
CA LYS A 57 -0.17 -3.85 10.77
C LYS A 57 -0.76 -2.82 9.80
N THR A 58 0.08 -2.07 9.11
CA THR A 58 -0.36 -0.97 8.22
C THR A 58 -0.89 -1.47 6.88
N TYR A 59 -0.18 -2.39 6.23
CA TYR A 59 -0.45 -2.75 4.84
C TYR A 59 -1.13 -4.12 4.68
N VAL A 60 -0.89 -5.06 5.59
CA VAL A 60 -1.50 -6.39 5.54
C VAL A 60 -2.86 -6.36 6.24
N PHE A 61 -2.89 -6.06 7.52
CA PHE A 61 -4.13 -6.04 8.31
C PHE A 61 -4.92 -4.74 8.17
N ARG A 62 -4.26 -3.63 7.77
CA ARG A 62 -4.89 -2.31 7.59
C ARG A 62 -5.69 -1.84 8.82
N ASN A 63 -5.27 -2.23 10.02
CA ASN A 63 -5.95 -1.93 11.28
C ASN A 63 -5.32 -0.77 12.06
N VAL A 64 -4.45 0.00 11.42
CA VAL A 64 -3.83 1.19 12.02
C VAL A 64 -4.61 2.42 11.58
N THR A 65 -4.78 3.39 12.46
CA THR A 65 -5.58 4.61 12.30
C THR A 65 -5.39 5.32 10.96
N TYR A 66 -4.17 5.32 10.42
CA TYR A 66 -3.82 5.97 9.15
C TYR A 66 -3.85 5.03 7.92
N ALA A 67 -4.14 3.75 8.12
CA ALA A 67 -4.20 2.79 7.01
C ALA A 67 -5.41 3.08 6.12
N ILE A 68 -5.20 3.06 4.79
CA ILE A 68 -6.27 3.22 3.82
C ILE A 68 -7.01 1.89 3.66
N ILE A 69 -8.32 1.90 3.94
CA ILE A 69 -9.19 0.73 3.83
C ILE A 69 -10.11 0.76 2.61
N GLU A 70 -10.40 1.95 2.10
CA GLU A 70 -11.27 2.14 0.93
C GLU A 70 -10.78 3.34 0.13
N PHE A 71 -10.92 3.30 -1.18
CA PHE A 71 -10.67 4.42 -2.06
C PHE A 71 -11.54 4.33 -3.32
N GLY A 72 -11.75 5.45 -3.96
CA GLY A 72 -12.53 5.51 -5.20
C GLY A 72 -12.53 6.90 -5.81
N PRO A 73 -13.04 7.04 -7.05
CA PRO A 73 -13.21 8.34 -7.67
C PRO A 73 -14.21 9.18 -6.87
N ASN A 74 -13.91 10.45 -6.69
CA ASN A 74 -14.79 11.39 -6.02
C ASN A 74 -15.83 11.92 -7.00
N VAL A 75 -17.11 11.72 -6.69
CA VAL A 75 -18.22 12.21 -7.51
C VAL A 75 -18.36 13.71 -7.26
N GLY A 76 -17.97 14.54 -8.21
CA GLY A 76 -18.15 16.00 -8.15
C GLY A 76 -16.90 16.85 -8.32
N VAL A 77 -15.71 16.26 -8.26
CA VAL A 77 -14.44 16.96 -8.56
C VAL A 77 -13.64 16.09 -9.52
N ASP A 78 -13.46 16.58 -10.74
CA ASP A 78 -12.75 15.87 -11.79
C ASP A 78 -11.35 15.46 -11.35
N SER A 79 -11.01 14.21 -11.65
CA SER A 79 -9.69 13.60 -11.39
C SER A 79 -9.32 13.41 -9.91
N SER A 80 -10.19 13.74 -8.94
CA SER A 80 -9.92 13.52 -7.53
C SER A 80 -10.40 12.16 -7.05
N TRP A 81 -9.71 11.63 -6.03
CA TRP A 81 -10.02 10.35 -5.39
C TRP A 81 -10.25 10.57 -3.91
N TYR A 82 -11.26 9.93 -3.35
CA TYR A 82 -11.42 9.85 -1.91
C TYR A 82 -10.64 8.65 -1.38
N LEU A 83 -10.03 8.82 -0.21
CA LEU A 83 -9.30 7.79 0.51
C LEU A 83 -9.87 7.75 1.92
N LYS A 84 -10.48 6.63 2.29
CA LYS A 84 -11.02 6.40 3.62
C LYS A 84 -10.00 5.67 4.47
N LYS A 85 -9.67 6.26 5.61
CA LYS A 85 -8.77 5.66 6.60
C LYS A 85 -9.53 4.71 7.53
N TYR A 86 -8.80 3.84 8.21
CA TYR A 86 -9.35 2.99 9.26
C TYR A 86 -9.97 3.79 10.42
N SER A 87 -9.47 4.99 10.72
CA SER A 87 -10.08 5.93 11.67
C SER A 87 -11.49 6.40 11.30
N GLY A 88 -11.92 6.18 10.05
CA GLY A 88 -13.15 6.73 9.50
C GLY A 88 -12.96 8.06 8.75
N ASP A 89 -11.81 8.72 8.91
CA ASP A 89 -11.51 9.96 8.20
C ASP A 89 -11.46 9.74 6.70
N VAL A 90 -12.05 10.66 5.96
CA VAL A 90 -11.98 10.69 4.49
C VAL A 90 -11.07 11.83 4.07
N VAL A 91 -10.06 11.53 3.28
CA VAL A 91 -9.15 12.53 2.69
C VAL A 91 -9.26 12.48 1.18
N ILE A 92 -9.10 13.64 0.55
CA ILE A 92 -9.14 13.77 -0.91
C ILE A 92 -7.72 13.88 -1.42
N GLY A 93 -7.42 13.18 -2.50
CA GLY A 93 -6.12 13.21 -3.15
C GLY A 93 -6.22 13.01 -4.66
N PHE A 94 -5.12 13.28 -5.33
CA PHE A 94 -4.95 13.03 -6.76
C PHE A 94 -3.95 11.90 -6.97
N ILE A 95 -4.19 11.08 -8.00
CA ILE A 95 -3.21 10.06 -8.40
C ILE A 95 -1.97 10.78 -8.91
N ASN A 96 -0.82 10.44 -8.34
CA ASN A 96 0.47 10.94 -8.77
C ASN A 96 1.19 9.86 -9.58
N TYR A 97 1.41 10.14 -10.84
CA TYR A 97 2.18 9.26 -11.73
C TYR A 97 3.69 9.46 -11.54
N PRO A 98 4.53 8.42 -11.80
CA PRO A 98 4.17 7.11 -12.30
C PRO A 98 3.57 6.20 -11.22
N VAL A 99 2.65 5.33 -11.64
CA VAL A 99 2.11 4.23 -10.83
C VAL A 99 2.77 2.91 -11.24
N PHE A 100 3.02 2.02 -10.27
CA PHE A 100 3.52 0.69 -10.59
C PHE A 100 2.35 -0.26 -10.80
N VAL A 101 2.27 -0.90 -11.97
CA VAL A 101 1.18 -1.80 -12.33
C VAL A 101 1.73 -3.14 -12.82
N SER A 102 1.54 -4.19 -12.02
CA SER A 102 1.88 -5.56 -12.39
C SER A 102 0.64 -6.49 -12.38
N ASN A 103 0.87 -7.78 -12.62
CA ASN A 103 -0.22 -8.77 -12.58
C ASN A 103 -0.64 -9.16 -11.15
N HIS A 104 0.21 -8.92 -10.17
CA HIS A 104 0.02 -9.34 -8.79
C HIS A 104 -0.01 -8.17 -7.80
N LEU A 105 0.58 -7.04 -8.17
CA LEU A 105 0.75 -5.87 -7.31
C LEU A 105 0.53 -4.60 -8.11
N ILE A 106 -0.23 -3.68 -7.55
CA ILE A 106 -0.39 -2.31 -8.02
C ILE A 106 0.05 -1.39 -6.88
N ILE A 107 0.88 -0.39 -7.16
CA ILE A 107 1.22 0.65 -6.19
C ILE A 107 0.70 1.96 -6.74
N VAL A 108 -0.31 2.52 -6.07
CA VAL A 108 -0.88 3.82 -6.42
C VAL A 108 -0.34 4.86 -5.48
N ASN A 109 0.21 5.92 -6.05
CA ASN A 109 0.70 7.06 -5.29
C ASN A 109 -0.36 8.16 -5.31
N PHE A 110 -0.75 8.64 -4.14
CA PHE A 110 -1.69 9.75 -3.98
C PHE A 110 -0.99 10.97 -3.40
N VAL A 111 -1.32 12.15 -3.89
CA VAL A 111 -0.97 13.43 -3.28
C VAL A 111 -2.22 13.98 -2.61
N LEU A 112 -2.19 14.14 -1.30
CA LEU A 112 -3.30 14.68 -0.53
C LEU A 112 -3.44 16.19 -0.73
N VAL A 113 -4.67 16.67 -0.89
CA VAL A 113 -4.97 18.08 -1.09
C VAL A 113 -4.58 18.90 0.14
N ASP A 114 -4.95 18.43 1.34
CA ASP A 114 -4.79 19.19 2.59
C ASP A 114 -3.34 19.42 3.02
N LYS A 115 -2.46 18.44 2.81
CA LYS A 115 -1.11 18.42 3.40
C LYS A 115 0.02 18.34 2.39
N ARG A 116 -0.28 18.27 1.09
CA ARG A 116 0.69 17.95 0.02
C ARG A 116 1.54 16.71 0.32
N LEU A 117 1.06 15.83 1.20
CA LEU A 117 1.73 14.59 1.55
C LEU A 117 1.49 13.55 0.46
N LYS A 118 2.54 12.82 0.13
CA LYS A 118 2.45 11.67 -0.77
C LYS A 118 2.18 10.42 0.06
N ILE A 119 1.16 9.67 -0.34
CA ILE A 119 0.83 8.37 0.28
C ILE A 119 0.86 7.32 -0.82
N SER A 120 1.67 6.27 -0.62
CA SER A 120 1.71 5.10 -1.49
C SER A 120 0.83 4.00 -0.92
N VAL A 121 -0.10 3.51 -1.73
CA VAL A 121 -1.02 2.43 -1.36
C VAL A 121 -0.68 1.19 -2.16
N PRO A 122 0.00 0.20 -1.56
CA PRO A 122 0.22 -1.08 -2.20
C PRO A 122 -1.07 -1.91 -2.18
N ILE A 123 -1.46 -2.38 -3.36
CA ILE A 123 -2.69 -3.15 -3.61
C ILE A 123 -2.27 -4.47 -4.24
N SER A 124 -2.33 -5.54 -3.48
CA SER A 124 -2.10 -6.88 -3.99
C SER A 124 -3.38 -7.43 -4.61
N ARG A 125 -3.25 -8.36 -5.53
CA ARG A 125 -4.37 -9.00 -6.22
C ARG A 125 -5.37 -9.66 -5.25
N ASP A 126 -4.90 -10.15 -4.11
CA ASP A 126 -5.72 -10.79 -3.07
C ASP A 126 -6.43 -9.80 -2.13
N SER A 127 -6.06 -8.51 -2.18
CA SER A 127 -6.72 -7.45 -1.40
C SER A 127 -7.99 -6.88 -2.03
N LEU A 128 -8.26 -7.21 -3.29
CA LEU A 128 -9.46 -6.84 -4.05
C LEU A 128 -10.11 -8.08 -4.67
N THR A 129 -11.36 -7.95 -5.14
CA THR A 129 -11.94 -8.97 -6.02
C THR A 129 -11.21 -8.98 -7.37
N ILE A 130 -11.25 -10.12 -8.07
CA ILE A 130 -10.58 -10.27 -9.38
C ILE A 130 -11.08 -9.22 -10.38
N GLU A 131 -12.37 -8.92 -10.34
CA GLU A 131 -12.98 -7.93 -11.24
C GLU A 131 -12.54 -6.50 -10.90
N GLU A 132 -12.52 -6.14 -9.61
CA GLU A 132 -12.07 -4.82 -9.15
C GLU A 132 -10.60 -4.59 -9.48
N PHE A 133 -9.76 -5.59 -9.23
CA PHE A 133 -8.34 -5.52 -9.56
C PHE A 133 -8.11 -5.35 -11.07
N ARG A 134 -8.87 -6.07 -11.91
CA ARG A 134 -8.79 -5.94 -13.37
C ARG A 134 -9.27 -4.57 -13.85
N LYS A 135 -10.37 -4.04 -13.29
CA LYS A 135 -10.88 -2.71 -13.60
C LYS A 135 -9.88 -1.61 -13.23
N LEU A 136 -9.32 -1.68 -12.01
CA LEU A 136 -8.32 -0.72 -11.54
C LEU A 136 -7.07 -0.75 -12.40
N LYS A 137 -6.57 -1.95 -12.72
CA LYS A 137 -5.41 -2.15 -13.58
C LYS A 137 -5.61 -1.57 -14.99
N GLY A 138 -6.78 -1.81 -15.60
CA GLY A 138 -7.14 -1.26 -16.90
C GLY A 138 -7.13 0.27 -16.90
N PHE A 139 -7.78 0.87 -15.90
CA PHE A 139 -7.84 2.32 -15.74
C PHE A 139 -6.45 2.95 -15.60
N LEU A 140 -5.61 2.40 -14.72
CA LEU A 140 -4.28 2.96 -14.47
C LEU A 140 -3.34 2.86 -15.69
N ARG A 141 -3.50 1.81 -16.51
CA ARG A 141 -2.71 1.66 -17.75
C ARG A 141 -3.13 2.62 -18.86
N THR A 142 -4.40 2.99 -18.90
CA THR A 142 -4.91 3.89 -19.93
C THR A 142 -4.56 5.36 -19.65
N ASN A 143 -4.30 5.69 -18.37
CA ASN A 143 -4.05 7.06 -17.92
C ASN A 143 -2.59 7.28 -17.43
N SER A 144 -1.70 6.29 -17.60
CA SER A 144 -0.25 6.40 -17.23
C SER A 144 0.59 6.94 -18.37
#